data_ebf9c4499dd53737ed153621e871588d
#
_entry.id   ebf9c4499dd53737ed153621e871588d
#
_cell.length_a   1.000
_cell.length_b   1.000
_cell.length_c   1.000
_cell.angle_alpha   90.00
_cell.angle_beta   90.00
_cell.angle_gamma   90.00
#
_symmetry.space_group_name_H-M   'P 1'
#
loop_
_entity.id
_entity.type
_entity.pdbx_description
1 polymer ?
#
loop_
_entity_poly.entity_id
_entity_poly.type
_entity_poly.pdbx_seq_one_letter_code
_entity_poly.pdbx_strand_id
1 'polypeptide(L)'
;MRENREAYTSKRKKRPTAKKYAKQSMTREEHRKHLKRLYLKTLLITLAVCLALLGAAYGVFLYMIGGLDRTEVDEDNLSVNESVNEKVINIALYGVDSRNHDYNGRSDVVMVASVNTKTGQVKLVSIARDTYVAIPGYNNTRINHAFSYGGPELAIRTLNENFGLDVTDYVAVNFDSLAEVIDAMGGV
;
A
#
# COMPACT_ATOMS: atom_id res chain seq x y z
N MET A 1 -36.51 81.50 55.07
CA MET A 1 -36.44 80.28 55.90
C MET A 1 -35.52 79.31 55.26
N ARG A 2 -34.60 78.83 56.02
CA ARG A 2 -33.34 78.11 55.70
C ARG A 2 -33.59 76.85 54.88
N GLU A 3 -33.13 76.73 53.63
CA GLU A 3 -31.80 76.32 53.21
C GLU A 3 -31.42 74.89 53.62
N ASN A 4 -31.42 73.97 52.67
CA ASN A 4 -30.65 72.70 52.71
C ASN A 4 -29.89 72.54 51.38
N ARG A 5 -28.60 72.90 51.42
CA ARG A 5 -27.64 72.58 50.39
C ARG A 5 -27.03 71.24 50.74
N GLU A 6 -27.48 70.19 50.16
CA GLU A 6 -26.79 68.90 50.25
C GLU A 6 -25.68 68.81 49.20
N ALA A 7 -24.51 68.55 49.71
CA ALA A 7 -23.26 68.52 49.02
C ALA A 7 -23.18 67.35 48.04
N TYR A 8 -23.10 67.66 46.77
CA TYR A 8 -22.78 66.68 45.68
C TYR A 8 -21.31 66.38 45.72
N THR A 9 -20.84 65.37 46.48
CA THR A 9 -19.47 64.86 46.48
C THR A 9 -19.28 63.99 45.27
N SER A 10 -18.76 64.59 44.18
CA SER A 10 -18.29 63.89 43.01
C SER A 10 -17.16 62.90 43.37
N LYS A 11 -17.42 61.61 43.35
CA LYS A 11 -16.37 60.56 43.41
C LYS A 11 -15.54 60.62 42.14
N ARG A 12 -14.47 61.40 42.15
CA ARG A 12 -13.45 61.34 41.11
C ARG A 12 -12.87 59.96 41.03
N LYS A 13 -13.26 59.19 39.99
CA LYS A 13 -12.56 57.93 39.61
C LYS A 13 -11.09 58.26 39.39
N LYS A 14 -10.21 57.73 40.25
CA LYS A 14 -8.75 57.86 40.10
C LYS A 14 -8.38 57.32 38.72
N ARG A 15 -7.85 58.23 37.87
CA ARG A 15 -7.24 57.84 36.57
C ARG A 15 -6.15 56.83 36.86
N PRO A 16 -6.13 55.67 36.16
CA PRO A 16 -5.07 54.69 36.35
C PRO A 16 -3.72 55.32 36.04
N THR A 17 -2.79 55.19 36.97
CA THR A 17 -1.46 55.79 36.92
C THR A 17 -0.71 55.27 35.71
N ALA A 18 0.08 56.15 35.04
CA ALA A 18 0.91 55.84 33.85
C ALA A 18 1.81 54.59 34.01
N LYS A 19 2.12 54.20 35.26
CA LYS A 19 2.80 52.93 35.58
C LYS A 19 2.06 51.67 35.13
N LYS A 20 0.71 51.72 35.01
CA LYS A 20 -0.07 50.52 34.57
C LYS A 20 0.00 50.32 33.06
N TYR A 21 0.30 51.39 32.30
CA TYR A 21 0.45 51.31 30.85
C TYR A 21 1.93 51.10 30.42
N ALA A 22 2.89 51.43 31.28
CA ALA A 22 4.32 51.19 30.99
C ALA A 22 4.74 49.71 31.07
N LYS A 23 3.87 48.82 31.60
CA LYS A 23 4.17 47.37 31.76
C LYS A 23 3.79 46.56 30.54
N GLN A 24 3.36 47.17 29.45
CA GLN A 24 2.78 46.44 28.29
C GLN A 24 3.42 46.78 26.93
N SER A 25 4.53 47.53 26.89
CA SER A 25 5.27 47.65 25.66
C SER A 25 6.46 46.68 25.67
N MET A 26 6.27 45.50 25.14
CA MET A 26 7.37 44.63 24.78
C MET A 26 8.35 45.44 23.87
N THR A 27 9.63 45.40 24.17
CA THR A 27 10.63 45.98 23.29
C THR A 27 10.58 45.30 21.91
N ARG A 28 10.90 46.03 20.85
CA ARG A 28 10.90 45.46 19.48
C ARG A 28 11.71 44.16 19.36
N GLU A 29 12.74 44.01 20.18
CA GLU A 29 13.57 42.79 20.23
C GLU A 29 12.84 41.62 20.90
N GLU A 30 12.13 41.85 21.99
CA GLU A 30 11.34 40.83 22.68
C GLU A 30 10.21 40.36 21.77
N HIS A 31 9.57 41.27 21.04
CA HIS A 31 8.53 40.92 20.08
C HIS A 31 9.07 40.05 18.93
N ARG A 32 10.25 40.36 18.40
CA ARG A 32 10.94 39.53 17.38
C ARG A 32 11.32 38.15 17.92
N LYS A 33 11.82 38.06 19.15
CA LYS A 33 12.15 36.79 19.80
C LYS A 33 10.88 35.94 20.04
N HIS A 34 9.80 36.58 20.44
CA HIS A 34 8.52 35.90 20.64
C HIS A 34 7.94 35.38 19.33
N LEU A 35 7.96 36.18 18.26
CA LEU A 35 7.54 35.77 16.92
C LEU A 35 8.39 34.60 16.39
N LYS A 36 9.72 34.66 16.51
CA LYS A 36 10.59 33.54 16.10
C LYS A 36 10.27 32.24 16.86
N ARG A 37 9.99 32.35 18.17
CA ARG A 37 9.59 31.16 18.97
C ARG A 37 8.22 30.61 18.54
N LEU A 38 7.28 31.49 18.20
CA LEU A 38 5.97 31.11 17.68
C LEU A 38 6.12 30.40 16.33
N TYR A 39 6.88 30.99 15.38
CA TYR A 39 7.15 30.35 14.08
C TYR A 39 7.85 29.00 14.23
N LEU A 40 8.82 28.90 15.14
CA LEU A 40 9.49 27.62 15.39
C LEU A 40 8.53 26.57 15.97
N LYS A 41 7.66 26.98 16.91
CA LYS A 41 6.64 26.07 17.46
C LYS A 41 5.63 25.62 16.41
N THR A 42 5.11 26.54 15.59
CA THR A 42 4.18 26.18 14.50
C THR A 42 4.86 25.26 13.48
N LEU A 43 6.11 25.55 13.10
CA LEU A 43 6.88 24.69 12.21
C LEU A 43 7.06 23.27 12.78
N LEU A 44 7.39 23.16 14.06
CA LEU A 44 7.55 21.86 14.72
C LEU A 44 6.21 21.09 14.81
N ILE A 45 5.11 21.79 15.08
CA ILE A 45 3.78 21.19 15.13
C ILE A 45 3.37 20.73 13.72
N THR A 46 3.54 21.54 12.70
CA THR A 46 3.23 21.15 11.32
C THR A 46 4.07 19.96 10.86
N LEU A 47 5.36 19.96 11.18
CA LEU A 47 6.25 18.83 10.88
C LEU A 47 5.78 17.56 11.60
N ALA A 48 5.43 17.65 12.89
CA ALA A 48 4.93 16.50 13.65
C ALA A 48 3.61 15.95 13.08
N VAL A 49 2.69 16.83 12.66
CA VAL A 49 1.43 16.44 12.01
C VAL A 49 1.70 15.75 10.66
N CYS A 50 2.61 16.30 9.84
CA CYS A 50 2.98 15.67 8.57
C CYS A 50 3.59 14.29 8.78
N LEU A 51 4.48 14.12 9.76
CA LEU A 51 5.07 12.83 10.09
C LEU A 51 4.02 11.83 10.61
N ALA A 52 3.06 12.29 11.41
CA ALA A 52 1.95 11.45 11.88
C ALA A 52 1.05 10.98 10.73
N LEU A 53 0.74 11.86 9.76
CA LEU A 53 -0.04 11.52 8.58
C LEU A 53 0.72 10.53 7.67
N LEU A 54 2.02 10.74 7.46
CA LEU A 54 2.85 9.80 6.70
C LEU A 54 2.92 8.44 7.40
N GLY A 55 3.08 8.42 8.73
CA GLY A 55 3.05 7.18 9.51
C GLY A 55 1.71 6.45 9.43
N ALA A 56 0.60 7.17 9.48
CA ALA A 56 -0.73 6.59 9.31
C ALA A 56 -0.92 6.03 7.88
N ALA A 57 -0.53 6.77 6.85
CA ALA A 57 -0.59 6.33 5.46
C ALA A 57 0.28 5.07 5.24
N TYR A 58 1.48 5.05 5.82
CA TYR A 58 2.36 3.88 5.77
C TYR A 58 1.76 2.67 6.51
N GLY A 59 1.13 2.90 7.67
CA GLY A 59 0.42 1.84 8.42
C GLY A 59 -0.75 1.24 7.63
N VAL A 60 -1.56 2.08 6.95
CA VAL A 60 -2.63 1.62 6.06
C VAL A 60 -2.05 0.84 4.88
N PHE A 61 -0.96 1.31 4.29
CA PHE A 61 -0.27 0.62 3.21
C PHE A 61 0.23 -0.78 3.64
N LEU A 62 0.86 -0.88 4.82
CA LEU A 62 1.29 -2.17 5.37
C LEU A 62 0.10 -3.09 5.67
N TYR A 63 -1.01 -2.54 6.18
CA TYR A 63 -2.25 -3.31 6.43
C TYR A 63 -2.83 -3.87 5.13
N MET A 64 -2.85 -3.07 4.05
CA MET A 64 -3.33 -3.53 2.73
C MET A 64 -2.45 -4.62 2.14
N ILE A 65 -1.11 -4.51 2.29
CA ILE A 65 -0.18 -5.53 1.79
C ILE A 65 -0.18 -6.79 2.68
N GLY A 66 -0.40 -6.64 3.99
CA GLY A 66 -0.45 -7.75 4.93
C GLY A 66 -1.62 -8.72 4.71
N GLY A 67 -2.64 -8.32 3.92
CA GLY A 67 -3.73 -9.20 3.49
C GLY A 67 -3.40 -10.08 2.27
N LEU A 68 -2.20 -9.93 1.69
CA LEU A 68 -1.74 -10.81 0.61
C LEU A 68 -1.08 -12.05 1.21
N ASP A 69 -1.68 -13.21 1.02
CA ASP A 69 -1.05 -14.49 1.34
C ASP A 69 0.15 -14.70 0.44
N ARG A 70 1.34 -14.58 1.02
CA ARG A 70 2.60 -14.86 0.33
C ARG A 70 3.02 -16.28 0.64
N THR A 71 2.86 -17.17 -0.32
CA THR A 71 3.43 -18.51 -0.25
C THR A 71 4.81 -18.45 -0.91
N GLU A 72 5.85 -18.69 -0.14
CA GLU A 72 7.20 -18.83 -0.67
C GLU A 72 7.27 -20.11 -1.48
N VAL A 73 7.82 -20.01 -2.68
CA VAL A 73 8.03 -21.13 -3.61
C VAL A 73 9.52 -21.44 -3.56
N ASP A 74 9.88 -22.72 -3.48
CA ASP A 74 11.28 -23.14 -3.48
C ASP A 74 11.85 -23.00 -4.91
N GLU A 75 12.66 -21.96 -5.12
CA GLU A 75 13.23 -21.63 -6.42
C GLU A 75 14.10 -22.76 -7.00
N ASP A 76 14.76 -23.55 -6.14
CA ASP A 76 15.62 -24.67 -6.55
C ASP A 76 14.80 -25.77 -7.26
N ASN A 77 13.50 -25.85 -7.00
CA ASN A 77 12.59 -26.84 -7.57
C ASN A 77 11.83 -26.36 -8.82
N LEU A 78 12.01 -25.10 -9.25
CA LEU A 78 11.21 -24.52 -10.33
C LEU A 78 11.71 -24.84 -11.73
N SER A 79 12.85 -25.51 -11.89
CA SER A 79 13.48 -25.81 -13.20
C SER A 79 13.62 -24.56 -14.08
N VAL A 80 14.13 -23.48 -13.51
CA VAL A 80 14.29 -22.18 -14.18
C VAL A 80 15.29 -22.27 -15.33
N ASN A 81 14.95 -21.71 -16.50
CA ASN A 81 15.83 -21.64 -17.63
C ASN A 81 16.73 -20.40 -17.56
N GLU A 82 17.98 -20.55 -17.11
CA GLU A 82 18.93 -19.45 -16.92
C GLU A 82 19.31 -18.73 -18.23
N SER A 83 18.97 -19.27 -19.41
CA SER A 83 19.29 -18.66 -20.70
C SER A 83 18.36 -17.54 -21.14
N VAL A 84 17.31 -17.26 -20.37
CA VAL A 84 16.32 -16.21 -20.64
C VAL A 84 16.88 -14.83 -20.27
N ASN A 85 16.45 -13.81 -20.99
CA ASN A 85 16.98 -12.45 -20.90
C ASN A 85 16.69 -11.81 -19.55
N GLU A 86 17.71 -11.53 -18.73
CA GLU A 86 17.65 -10.86 -17.41
C GLU A 86 16.85 -9.53 -17.36
N LYS A 87 16.47 -8.98 -18.53
CA LYS A 87 15.68 -7.76 -18.65
C LYS A 87 14.17 -7.99 -18.76
N VAL A 88 13.79 -9.25 -18.82
CA VAL A 88 12.39 -9.68 -18.91
C VAL A 88 12.08 -10.47 -17.65
N ILE A 89 11.05 -10.05 -16.94
CA ILE A 89 10.51 -10.77 -15.79
C ILE A 89 9.27 -11.51 -16.27
N ASN A 90 9.23 -12.83 -16.04
CA ASN A 90 8.07 -13.66 -16.35
C ASN A 90 7.34 -14.04 -15.07
N ILE A 91 6.04 -13.72 -15.01
CA ILE A 91 5.18 -13.97 -13.85
C ILE A 91 4.03 -14.87 -14.31
N ALA A 92 3.82 -16.00 -13.62
CA ALA A 92 2.66 -16.84 -13.87
C ALA A 92 1.40 -16.26 -13.23
N LEU A 93 0.30 -16.28 -13.97
CA LEU A 93 -1.01 -15.84 -13.49
C LEU A 93 -1.97 -17.04 -13.55
N TYR A 94 -2.52 -17.40 -12.40
CA TYR A 94 -3.45 -18.52 -12.26
C TYR A 94 -4.81 -18.05 -11.79
N GLY A 95 -5.88 -18.46 -12.51
CA GLY A 95 -7.25 -18.41 -12.01
C GLY A 95 -7.64 -19.78 -11.53
N VAL A 96 -7.83 -19.95 -10.21
CA VAL A 96 -8.07 -21.25 -9.58
C VAL A 96 -9.55 -21.42 -9.32
N ASP A 97 -10.12 -22.54 -9.78
CA ASP A 97 -11.49 -22.93 -9.47
C ASP A 97 -11.57 -23.47 -8.03
N SER A 98 -11.60 -22.53 -7.09
CA SER A 98 -11.77 -22.79 -5.67
C SER A 98 -12.61 -21.72 -5.01
N ARG A 99 -13.20 -22.05 -3.86
CA ARG A 99 -13.97 -21.15 -3.00
C ARG A 99 -13.41 -21.22 -1.58
N ASN A 100 -13.74 -20.25 -0.75
CA ASN A 100 -13.36 -20.23 0.68
C ASN A 100 -11.85 -20.10 0.94
N HIS A 101 -11.13 -19.27 0.16
CA HIS A 101 -9.67 -19.05 0.32
C HIS A 101 -8.81 -20.31 0.26
N ASP A 102 -9.38 -21.42 -0.24
CA ASP A 102 -8.68 -22.65 -0.47
C ASP A 102 -8.20 -22.70 -1.92
N TYR A 103 -6.91 -22.80 -2.15
CA TYR A 103 -6.29 -22.84 -3.48
C TYR A 103 -6.02 -24.26 -3.95
N ASN A 104 -6.75 -25.26 -3.44
CA ASN A 104 -6.60 -26.68 -3.82
C ASN A 104 -7.33 -27.08 -5.13
N GLY A 105 -7.82 -26.09 -5.87
CA GLY A 105 -8.54 -26.29 -7.13
C GLY A 105 -7.64 -26.47 -8.35
N ARG A 106 -8.26 -26.67 -9.53
CA ARG A 106 -7.56 -26.63 -10.81
C ARG A 106 -7.38 -25.18 -11.27
N SER A 107 -6.30 -24.89 -11.96
CA SER A 107 -6.12 -23.59 -12.59
C SER A 107 -6.83 -23.54 -13.95
N ASP A 108 -8.03 -23.03 -13.98
CA ASP A 108 -8.80 -22.89 -15.22
C ASP A 108 -8.32 -21.73 -16.11
N VAL A 109 -7.59 -20.79 -15.53
CA VAL A 109 -6.83 -19.78 -16.25
C VAL A 109 -5.35 -20.01 -15.98
N VAL A 110 -4.57 -20.08 -17.05
CA VAL A 110 -3.10 -20.17 -17.02
C VAL A 110 -2.56 -19.14 -17.99
N MET A 111 -1.89 -18.12 -17.47
CA MET A 111 -1.29 -17.07 -18.28
C MET A 111 0.14 -16.79 -17.80
N VAL A 112 0.96 -16.24 -18.70
CA VAL A 112 2.28 -15.71 -18.37
C VAL A 112 2.32 -14.24 -18.76
N ALA A 113 2.65 -13.39 -17.80
CA ALA A 113 2.92 -11.99 -18.01
C ALA A 113 4.44 -11.79 -18.13
N SER A 114 4.89 -11.34 -19.31
CA SER A 114 6.28 -11.01 -19.56
C SER A 114 6.47 -9.50 -19.54
N VAL A 115 7.25 -8.99 -18.60
CA VAL A 115 7.50 -7.56 -18.40
C VAL A 115 8.93 -7.23 -18.80
N ASN A 116 9.10 -6.40 -19.82
CA ASN A 116 10.41 -5.87 -20.16
C ASN A 116 10.75 -4.66 -19.30
N THR A 117 11.69 -4.81 -18.38
CA THR A 117 12.08 -3.80 -17.39
C THR A 117 12.74 -2.55 -18.00
N LYS A 118 13.30 -2.66 -19.23
CA LYS A 118 13.92 -1.52 -19.94
C LYS A 118 12.91 -0.67 -20.69
N THR A 119 11.94 -1.31 -21.33
CA THR A 119 10.99 -0.61 -22.22
C THR A 119 9.64 -0.37 -21.57
N GLY A 120 9.36 -1.02 -20.43
CA GLY A 120 8.04 -1.03 -19.78
C GLY A 120 6.98 -1.80 -20.57
N GLN A 121 7.36 -2.53 -21.61
CA GLN A 121 6.42 -3.31 -22.41
C GLN A 121 5.99 -4.56 -21.65
N VAL A 122 4.67 -4.79 -21.60
CA VAL A 122 4.05 -5.99 -21.01
C VAL A 122 3.42 -6.81 -22.11
N LYS A 123 3.69 -8.11 -22.12
CA LYS A 123 3.04 -9.10 -22.99
C LYS A 123 2.31 -10.13 -22.12
N LEU A 124 1.10 -10.47 -22.50
CA LEU A 124 0.31 -11.52 -21.86
C LEU A 124 0.15 -12.68 -22.84
N VAL A 125 0.49 -13.88 -22.40
CA VAL A 125 0.32 -15.12 -23.14
C VAL A 125 -0.64 -16.01 -22.36
N SER A 126 -1.74 -16.41 -22.98
CA SER A 126 -2.68 -17.35 -22.39
C SER A 126 -2.37 -18.77 -22.89
N ILE A 127 -2.33 -19.72 -21.98
CA ILE A 127 -2.13 -21.15 -22.24
C ILE A 127 -3.45 -21.85 -22.00
N ALA A 128 -3.93 -22.57 -22.98
CA ALA A 128 -5.20 -23.28 -22.84
C ALA A 128 -5.10 -24.33 -21.71
N ARG A 129 -6.06 -24.33 -20.78
CA ARG A 129 -6.08 -25.25 -19.62
C ARG A 129 -6.00 -26.72 -19.96
N ASP A 130 -6.49 -27.09 -21.15
CA ASP A 130 -6.51 -28.47 -21.66
C ASP A 130 -5.24 -28.84 -22.46
N THR A 131 -4.22 -27.95 -22.49
CA THR A 131 -2.93 -28.26 -23.14
C THR A 131 -2.33 -29.50 -22.49
N TYR A 132 -2.01 -30.51 -23.34
CA TYR A 132 -1.44 -31.76 -22.89
C TYR A 132 0.07 -31.62 -22.73
N VAL A 133 0.57 -31.79 -21.50
CA VAL A 133 1.96 -31.55 -21.12
C VAL A 133 2.50 -32.66 -20.21
N ALA A 134 3.81 -32.74 -20.09
CA ALA A 134 4.48 -33.53 -19.08
C ALA A 134 4.40 -32.78 -17.73
N ILE A 135 3.84 -33.41 -16.68
CA ILE A 135 3.86 -32.87 -15.33
C ILE A 135 4.92 -33.59 -14.51
N PRO A 136 5.93 -32.89 -13.97
CA PRO A 136 7.01 -33.49 -13.21
C PRO A 136 6.51 -34.37 -12.07
N GLY A 137 6.96 -35.62 -12.03
CA GLY A 137 6.51 -36.60 -11.00
C GLY A 137 5.14 -37.25 -11.25
N TYR A 138 4.46 -36.90 -12.34
CA TYR A 138 3.14 -37.42 -12.71
C TYR A 138 3.11 -37.88 -14.18
N ASN A 139 2.02 -38.51 -14.58
CA ASN A 139 1.77 -38.84 -15.98
C ASN A 139 1.45 -37.59 -16.79
N ASN A 140 1.73 -37.63 -18.11
CA ASN A 140 1.33 -36.58 -19.03
C ASN A 140 -0.21 -36.40 -18.99
N THR A 141 -0.63 -35.17 -18.80
CA THR A 141 -2.06 -34.81 -18.75
C THR A 141 -2.27 -33.32 -19.04
N ARG A 142 -3.45 -32.79 -18.79
CA ARG A 142 -3.78 -31.38 -18.97
C ARG A 142 -3.00 -30.50 -17.99
N ILE A 143 -2.51 -29.38 -18.46
CA ILE A 143 -1.66 -28.45 -17.68
C ILE A 143 -2.36 -27.96 -16.40
N ASN A 144 -3.69 -27.78 -16.43
CA ASN A 144 -4.47 -27.31 -15.28
C ASN A 144 -4.46 -28.30 -14.08
N HIS A 145 -4.09 -29.55 -14.29
CA HIS A 145 -3.92 -30.52 -13.21
C HIS A 145 -2.65 -30.28 -12.38
N ALA A 146 -1.62 -29.63 -12.95
CA ALA A 146 -0.40 -29.36 -12.22
C ALA A 146 -0.65 -28.58 -10.93
N PHE A 147 -1.52 -27.55 -11.01
CA PHE A 147 -1.87 -26.76 -9.84
C PHE A 147 -2.61 -27.57 -8.75
N SER A 148 -3.52 -28.45 -9.14
CA SER A 148 -4.25 -29.30 -8.18
C SER A 148 -3.43 -30.45 -7.60
N TYR A 149 -2.34 -30.86 -8.27
CA TYR A 149 -1.46 -31.94 -7.81
C TYR A 149 -0.36 -31.48 -6.86
N GLY A 150 0.18 -30.31 -7.06
CA GLY A 150 1.33 -29.80 -6.29
C GLY A 150 1.36 -28.28 -6.14
N GLY A 151 0.19 -27.62 -6.25
CA GLY A 151 0.07 -26.19 -6.04
C GLY A 151 0.83 -25.34 -7.06
N PRO A 152 1.14 -24.09 -6.69
CA PRO A 152 1.83 -23.14 -7.57
C PRO A 152 3.24 -23.61 -7.97
N GLU A 153 3.97 -24.25 -7.07
CA GLU A 153 5.33 -24.74 -7.33
C GLU A 153 5.35 -25.75 -8.50
N LEU A 154 4.53 -26.80 -8.44
CA LEU A 154 4.46 -27.77 -9.51
C LEU A 154 3.90 -27.17 -10.81
N ALA A 155 2.98 -26.22 -10.72
CA ALA A 155 2.44 -25.53 -11.88
C ALA A 155 3.49 -24.65 -12.58
N ILE A 156 4.30 -23.89 -11.82
CA ILE A 156 5.42 -23.11 -12.35
C ILE A 156 6.47 -24.03 -12.98
N ARG A 157 6.88 -25.06 -12.27
CA ARG A 157 7.83 -26.04 -12.77
C ARG A 157 7.36 -26.68 -14.08
N THR A 158 6.07 -27.02 -14.16
CA THR A 158 5.45 -27.53 -15.38
C THR A 158 5.53 -26.55 -16.54
N LEU A 159 5.31 -25.24 -16.29
CA LEU A 159 5.48 -24.19 -17.28
C LEU A 159 6.93 -24.08 -17.76
N ASN A 160 7.87 -24.01 -16.82
CA ASN A 160 9.29 -23.86 -17.14
C ASN A 160 9.82 -25.05 -17.96
N GLU A 161 9.52 -26.28 -17.56
CA GLU A 161 10.00 -27.48 -18.25
C GLU A 161 9.38 -27.65 -19.65
N ASN A 162 8.08 -27.36 -19.83
CA ASN A 162 7.42 -27.58 -21.12
C ASN A 162 7.60 -26.43 -22.11
N PHE A 163 7.82 -25.19 -21.64
CA PHE A 163 7.91 -24.01 -22.51
C PHE A 163 9.28 -23.31 -22.46
N GLY A 164 10.24 -23.83 -21.68
CA GLY A 164 11.58 -23.25 -21.57
C GLY A 164 11.57 -21.85 -20.96
N LEU A 165 10.71 -21.61 -19.94
CA LEU A 165 10.56 -20.34 -19.29
C LEU A 165 11.46 -20.22 -18.05
N ASP A 166 11.54 -19.01 -17.50
CA ASP A 166 12.26 -18.64 -16.27
C ASP A 166 11.31 -18.04 -15.23
N VAL A 167 10.11 -18.58 -15.13
CA VAL A 167 9.11 -18.10 -14.16
C VAL A 167 9.54 -18.47 -12.74
N THR A 168 9.63 -17.47 -11.87
CA THR A 168 9.91 -17.62 -10.43
C THR A 168 8.74 -17.11 -9.57
N ASP A 169 7.99 -16.16 -10.10
CA ASP A 169 6.91 -15.50 -9.39
C ASP A 169 5.54 -15.88 -9.96
N TYR A 170 4.54 -15.84 -9.11
CA TYR A 170 3.16 -16.08 -9.53
C TYR A 170 2.15 -15.21 -8.81
N VAL A 171 0.99 -15.08 -9.44
CA VAL A 171 -0.24 -14.56 -8.82
C VAL A 171 -1.34 -15.58 -9.04
N ALA A 172 -1.99 -16.01 -7.97
CA ALA A 172 -3.16 -16.87 -8.03
C ALA A 172 -4.37 -16.13 -7.49
N VAL A 173 -5.46 -16.17 -8.21
CA VAL A 173 -6.76 -15.62 -7.78
C VAL A 173 -7.81 -16.72 -7.86
N ASN A 174 -8.69 -16.76 -6.87
CA ASN A 174 -9.92 -17.56 -6.91
C ASN A 174 -11.12 -16.66 -7.20
N PHE A 175 -12.33 -17.21 -7.22
CA PHE A 175 -13.54 -16.45 -7.50
C PHE A 175 -13.79 -15.35 -6.47
N ASP A 176 -13.56 -15.62 -5.18
CA ASP A 176 -13.80 -14.65 -4.11
C ASP A 176 -12.80 -13.49 -4.20
N SER A 177 -11.51 -13.79 -4.35
CA SER A 177 -10.46 -12.76 -4.51
C SER A 177 -10.65 -11.94 -5.79
N LEU A 178 -11.12 -12.57 -6.88
CA LEU A 178 -11.42 -11.83 -8.11
C LEU A 178 -12.57 -10.85 -7.92
N ALA A 179 -13.64 -11.26 -7.24
CA ALA A 179 -14.76 -10.39 -6.91
C ALA A 179 -14.30 -9.19 -6.07
N GLU A 180 -13.49 -9.42 -5.03
CA GLU A 180 -12.93 -8.34 -4.19
C GLU A 180 -12.07 -7.36 -4.99
N VAL A 181 -11.25 -7.83 -5.92
CA VAL A 181 -10.44 -6.97 -6.80
C VAL A 181 -11.35 -6.11 -7.70
N ILE A 182 -12.40 -6.70 -8.27
CA ILE A 182 -13.35 -5.99 -9.13
C ILE A 182 -14.10 -4.93 -8.31
N ASP A 183 -14.57 -5.27 -7.12
CA ASP A 183 -15.26 -4.33 -6.23
C ASP A 183 -14.35 -3.17 -5.82
N ALA A 184 -13.08 -3.44 -5.52
CA ALA A 184 -12.10 -2.41 -5.20
C ALA A 184 -11.82 -1.44 -6.37
N MET A 185 -12.00 -1.90 -7.64
CA MET A 185 -11.88 -1.06 -8.83
C MET A 185 -13.17 -0.28 -9.16
N GLY A 186 -14.25 -0.45 -8.41
CA GLY A 186 -15.53 0.23 -8.61
C GLY A 186 -16.62 -0.62 -9.22
N GLY A 187 -16.39 -1.91 -9.36
CA GLY A 187 -17.35 -2.87 -9.92
C GLY A 187 -17.41 -2.87 -11.46
N VAL A 188 -18.29 -3.69 -12.01
CA VAL A 188 -18.65 -3.77 -13.43
C VAL A 188 -20.15 -3.67 -13.59
#